data_80a454bf879204049adc6a1803348a26
#
_entry.id   80a454bf879204049adc6a1803348a26
#
_cell.length_a   1.000
_cell.length_b   1.000
_cell.length_c   1.000
_cell.angle_alpha   90.00
_cell.angle_beta   90.00
_cell.angle_gamma   90.00
#
_symmetry.space_group_name_H-M   'P 1'
#
loop_
_entity.id
_entity.type
_entity.pdbx_description
1 polymer ?
#
loop_
_entity_poly.entity_id
_entity_poly.type
_entity_poly.pdbx_seq_one_letter_code
_entity_poly.pdbx_strand_id
1 'polypeptide(L)'
;MSQTKTPIALLCMPNGDARSAMHAALAALHVESQDILPSKTELANLAQTLKANPHALAIIDLAQVRHAASNIIALAALLPDATVRQQIALTRTHRGVWPSDRAWAKELGFADFFAELDAGSLLAESSSVLEWVALRAEIAPIEIESMRKHFDTLHIKPDTASERGIIRKATALSAEAFCASLAEHVNTQDRTHNLTAYPSCFLGSDAVDWISQKYAITKDHAVSLGVALQDLGLLHHVAHEQVFADAPFFYRTGWSDGTQRMSPGSILSLITSKSGVLVQDRSYHGTNYAACFVGAYAVDWLHSKIQISRLDAEIMLNRLYGFDLIEHVTHEHPVRDGMYFYRFTG
;
A
#
# COMPACT_ATOMS: atom_id res chain seq x y z
N MET A 1 -20.72 -1.26 -39.98
CA MET A 1 -19.88 -2.14 -39.13
C MET A 1 -19.02 -1.20 -38.33
N SER A 2 -19.31 -1.01 -37.05
CA SER A 2 -18.44 -0.25 -36.12
C SER A 2 -17.11 -1.02 -35.97
N GLN A 3 -16.01 -0.38 -36.36
CA GLN A 3 -14.70 -0.94 -36.03
C GLN A 3 -14.63 -0.98 -34.49
N THR A 4 -14.71 -2.17 -33.91
CA THR A 4 -14.42 -2.38 -32.49
C THR A 4 -12.96 -2.00 -32.29
N LYS A 5 -12.74 -0.82 -31.73
CA LYS A 5 -11.39 -0.33 -31.42
C LYS A 5 -10.80 -1.27 -30.36
N THR A 6 -9.66 -1.86 -30.64
CA THR A 6 -8.95 -2.73 -29.67
C THR A 6 -8.75 -1.96 -28.37
N PRO A 7 -9.15 -2.51 -27.21
CA PRO A 7 -8.92 -1.83 -25.93
C PRO A 7 -7.43 -1.69 -25.67
N ILE A 8 -7.02 -0.56 -25.10
CA ILE A 8 -5.63 -0.24 -24.80
C ILE A 8 -5.42 0.00 -23.32
N ALA A 9 -4.33 -0.56 -22.77
CA ALA A 9 -3.87 -0.34 -21.42
C ALA A 9 -2.54 0.44 -21.41
N LEU A 10 -2.48 1.50 -20.63
CA LEU A 10 -1.30 2.34 -20.44
C LEU A 10 -0.66 2.03 -19.09
N LEU A 11 0.61 1.60 -19.09
CA LEU A 11 1.29 1.10 -17.91
C LEU A 11 2.38 2.07 -17.44
N CYS A 12 2.25 2.62 -16.25
CA CYS A 12 3.30 3.33 -15.52
C CYS A 12 3.74 2.49 -14.33
N MET A 13 4.52 1.45 -14.60
CA MET A 13 4.97 0.46 -13.62
C MET A 13 6.50 0.39 -13.59
N PRO A 14 7.11 -0.03 -12.46
CA PRO A 14 8.55 -0.24 -12.41
C PRO A 14 8.99 -1.31 -13.42
N ASN A 15 10.20 -1.16 -13.95
CA ASN A 15 10.81 -2.18 -14.80
C ASN A 15 10.99 -3.47 -14.00
N GLY A 16 10.71 -4.63 -14.62
CA GLY A 16 10.89 -5.93 -14.00
C GLY A 16 9.76 -6.91 -14.29
N ASP A 17 9.75 -7.98 -13.51
CA ASP A 17 8.88 -9.14 -13.73
C ASP A 17 7.38 -8.80 -13.59
N ALA A 18 7.03 -7.92 -12.67
CA ALA A 18 5.63 -7.50 -12.47
C ALA A 18 5.07 -6.80 -13.72
N ARG A 19 5.84 -5.89 -14.35
CA ARG A 19 5.42 -5.22 -15.58
C ARG A 19 5.36 -6.20 -16.76
N SER A 20 6.33 -7.10 -16.88
CA SER A 20 6.35 -8.14 -17.90
C SER A 20 5.14 -9.08 -17.77
N ALA A 21 4.81 -9.48 -16.55
CA ALA A 21 3.63 -10.28 -16.27
C ALA A 21 2.32 -9.55 -16.60
N MET A 22 2.24 -8.25 -16.33
CA MET A 22 1.07 -7.45 -16.69
C MET A 22 0.90 -7.34 -18.22
N HIS A 23 1.98 -7.09 -18.97
CA HIS A 23 1.92 -7.10 -20.44
C HIS A 23 1.41 -8.43 -20.98
N ALA A 24 1.94 -9.55 -20.45
CA ALA A 24 1.51 -10.88 -20.86
C ALA A 24 0.04 -11.16 -20.53
N ALA A 25 -0.42 -10.74 -19.35
CA ALA A 25 -1.81 -10.91 -18.95
C ALA A 25 -2.77 -10.09 -19.84
N LEU A 26 -2.40 -8.85 -20.17
CA LEU A 26 -3.16 -8.01 -21.10
C LEU A 26 -3.20 -8.59 -22.51
N ALA A 27 -2.06 -9.12 -23.00
CA ALA A 27 -2.01 -9.80 -24.30
C ALA A 27 -2.92 -11.04 -24.33
N ALA A 28 -2.97 -11.84 -23.26
CA ALA A 28 -3.87 -12.98 -23.15
C ALA A 28 -5.35 -12.58 -23.14
N LEU A 29 -5.65 -11.36 -22.67
CA LEU A 29 -6.99 -10.74 -22.71
C LEU A 29 -7.27 -10.01 -24.03
N HIS A 30 -6.37 -10.05 -25.01
CA HIS A 30 -6.46 -9.28 -26.26
C HIS A 30 -6.55 -7.77 -26.05
N VAL A 31 -5.96 -7.25 -24.97
CA VAL A 31 -5.80 -5.83 -24.67
C VAL A 31 -4.41 -5.40 -25.13
N GLU A 32 -4.34 -4.43 -26.01
CA GLU A 32 -3.06 -3.81 -26.39
C GLU A 32 -2.48 -3.06 -25.21
N SER A 33 -1.16 -3.13 -24.97
CA SER A 33 -0.54 -2.48 -23.83
C SER A 33 0.69 -1.67 -24.24
N GLN A 34 0.84 -0.50 -23.60
CA GLN A 34 1.93 0.43 -23.86
C GLN A 34 2.48 0.99 -22.54
N ASP A 35 3.82 1.03 -22.43
CA ASP A 35 4.48 1.72 -21.33
C ASP A 35 4.41 3.23 -21.49
N ILE A 36 4.20 3.93 -20.38
CA ILE A 36 4.28 5.38 -20.28
C ILE A 36 5.34 5.80 -19.27
N LEU A 37 6.01 6.92 -19.55
CA LEU A 37 7.02 7.47 -18.64
C LEU A 37 6.36 8.32 -17.54
N PRO A 38 6.91 8.31 -16.31
CA PRO A 38 6.36 9.05 -15.18
C PRO A 38 6.72 10.54 -15.23
N SER A 39 6.20 11.29 -16.18
CA SER A 39 6.40 12.74 -16.31
C SER A 39 5.08 13.50 -16.37
N LYS A 40 5.09 14.79 -16.03
CA LYS A 40 3.89 15.66 -16.13
C LYS A 40 3.32 15.70 -17.54
N THR A 41 4.18 15.73 -18.57
CA THR A 41 3.77 15.72 -19.97
C THR A 41 3.10 14.41 -20.33
N GLU A 42 3.68 13.28 -19.95
CA GLU A 42 3.10 11.96 -20.24
C GLU A 42 1.78 11.72 -19.49
N LEU A 43 1.64 12.22 -18.25
CA LEU A 43 0.38 12.18 -17.53
C LEU A 43 -0.71 13.05 -18.20
N ALA A 44 -0.33 14.18 -18.79
CA ALA A 44 -1.26 14.99 -19.57
C ALA A 44 -1.69 14.28 -20.87
N ASN A 45 -0.74 13.63 -21.57
CA ASN A 45 -1.02 12.81 -22.76
C ASN A 45 -1.90 11.61 -22.42
N LEU A 46 -1.61 10.94 -21.30
CA LEU A 46 -2.44 9.87 -20.74
C LEU A 46 -3.90 10.33 -20.59
N ALA A 47 -4.11 11.49 -19.93
CA ALA A 47 -5.44 12.02 -19.70
C ALA A 47 -6.20 12.26 -21.02
N GLN A 48 -5.53 12.78 -22.05
CA GLN A 48 -6.11 12.97 -23.37
C GLN A 48 -6.48 11.62 -24.03
N THR A 49 -5.59 10.63 -23.95
CA THR A 49 -5.82 9.30 -24.52
C THR A 49 -7.02 8.61 -23.88
N LEU A 50 -7.09 8.63 -22.54
CA LEU A 50 -8.20 8.05 -21.78
C LEU A 50 -9.53 8.75 -22.10
N LYS A 51 -9.51 10.08 -22.18
CA LYS A 51 -10.71 10.86 -22.55
C LYS A 51 -11.20 10.55 -23.94
N ALA A 52 -10.30 10.33 -24.89
CA ALA A 52 -10.65 10.02 -26.28
C ALA A 52 -11.09 8.57 -26.49
N ASN A 53 -10.80 7.67 -25.55
CA ASN A 53 -11.13 6.25 -25.62
C ASN A 53 -11.75 5.75 -24.30
N PRO A 54 -13.09 5.67 -24.22
CA PRO A 54 -13.77 5.19 -23.00
C PRO A 54 -13.41 3.78 -22.56
N HIS A 55 -12.94 2.90 -23.44
CA HIS A 55 -12.53 1.54 -23.15
C HIS A 55 -11.02 1.41 -22.85
N ALA A 56 -10.28 2.52 -22.92
CA ALA A 56 -8.90 2.54 -22.48
C ALA A 56 -8.81 2.53 -20.93
N LEU A 57 -7.72 1.98 -20.43
CA LEU A 57 -7.43 1.95 -19.01
C LEU A 57 -5.97 2.29 -18.75
N ALA A 58 -5.64 2.64 -17.51
CA ALA A 58 -4.25 2.81 -17.09
C ALA A 58 -3.99 2.15 -15.74
N ILE A 59 -2.78 1.66 -15.55
CA ILE A 59 -2.27 1.15 -14.27
C ILE A 59 -1.04 1.99 -13.91
N ILE A 60 -1.12 2.68 -12.77
CA ILE A 60 -0.09 3.61 -12.31
C ILE A 60 0.45 3.15 -10.95
N ASP A 61 1.73 2.83 -10.89
CA ASP A 61 2.42 2.63 -9.62
C ASP A 61 2.80 3.98 -9.00
N LEU A 62 2.38 4.23 -7.76
CA LEU A 62 2.59 5.50 -7.08
C LEU A 62 4.07 5.82 -6.89
N ALA A 63 4.94 4.82 -6.73
CA ALA A 63 6.37 5.04 -6.60
C ALA A 63 7.00 5.56 -7.90
N GLN A 64 6.42 5.22 -9.07
CA GLN A 64 6.94 5.67 -10.36
C GLN A 64 6.65 7.15 -10.63
N VAL A 65 5.51 7.65 -10.18
CA VAL A 65 5.09 9.03 -10.50
C VAL A 65 5.59 10.09 -9.52
N ARG A 66 6.40 9.76 -8.53
CA ARG A 66 6.90 10.69 -7.49
C ARG A 66 7.54 11.97 -8.03
N HIS A 67 8.24 11.91 -9.17
CA HIS A 67 8.85 13.09 -9.80
C HIS A 67 7.83 13.99 -10.51
N ALA A 68 6.70 13.43 -10.94
CA ALA A 68 5.63 14.18 -11.59
C ALA A 68 4.56 14.64 -10.59
N ALA A 69 4.26 13.79 -9.61
CA ALA A 69 3.27 14.02 -8.56
C ALA A 69 3.83 13.48 -7.24
N SER A 70 4.08 14.34 -6.26
CA SER A 70 4.71 13.98 -4.98
C SER A 70 3.92 12.92 -4.20
N ASN A 71 2.59 12.85 -4.41
CA ASN A 71 1.70 11.92 -3.74
C ASN A 71 0.39 11.72 -4.52
N ILE A 72 -0.51 10.87 -4.02
CA ILE A 72 -1.80 10.55 -4.64
C ILE A 72 -2.72 11.79 -4.82
N ILE A 73 -2.66 12.76 -3.90
CA ILE A 73 -3.45 14.01 -4.00
C ILE A 73 -2.92 14.87 -5.16
N ALA A 74 -1.60 15.01 -5.24
CA ALA A 74 -0.95 15.74 -6.33
C ALA A 74 -1.22 15.06 -7.68
N LEU A 75 -1.25 13.72 -7.72
CA LEU A 75 -1.64 12.97 -8.93
C LEU A 75 -3.10 13.24 -9.30
N ALA A 76 -4.02 13.24 -8.35
CA ALA A 76 -5.42 13.57 -8.60
C ALA A 76 -5.59 15.01 -9.10
N ALA A 77 -4.79 15.95 -8.60
CA ALA A 77 -4.79 17.34 -9.06
C ALA A 77 -4.24 17.51 -10.50
N LEU A 78 -3.25 16.70 -10.89
CA LEU A 78 -2.75 16.65 -12.26
C LEU A 78 -3.74 16.02 -13.25
N LEU A 79 -4.67 15.23 -12.76
CA LEU A 79 -5.71 14.53 -13.52
C LEU A 79 -7.11 15.02 -13.07
N PRO A 80 -7.49 16.28 -13.34
CA PRO A 80 -8.67 16.89 -12.72
C PRO A 80 -10.02 16.27 -13.17
N ASP A 81 -10.06 15.62 -14.33
CA ASP A 81 -11.27 14.97 -14.83
C ASP A 81 -11.54 13.64 -14.10
N ALA A 82 -12.61 13.58 -13.32
CA ALA A 82 -12.98 12.38 -12.56
C ALA A 82 -13.30 11.18 -13.47
N THR A 83 -13.82 11.42 -14.69
CA THR A 83 -14.10 10.32 -15.62
C THR A 83 -12.82 9.68 -16.16
N VAL A 84 -11.75 10.46 -16.29
CA VAL A 84 -10.40 9.96 -16.61
C VAL A 84 -9.86 9.15 -15.43
N ARG A 85 -9.96 9.65 -14.20
CA ARG A 85 -9.47 8.90 -13.03
C ARG A 85 -10.19 7.57 -12.82
N GLN A 86 -11.46 7.46 -13.16
CA GLN A 86 -12.21 6.18 -13.14
C GLN A 86 -11.70 5.13 -14.14
N GLN A 87 -10.83 5.51 -15.07
CA GLN A 87 -10.13 4.60 -15.98
C GLN A 87 -8.74 4.21 -15.48
N ILE A 88 -8.34 4.67 -14.29
CA ILE A 88 -7.00 4.50 -13.73
C ILE A 88 -7.09 3.67 -12.45
N ALA A 89 -6.43 2.52 -12.46
CA ALA A 89 -6.11 1.78 -11.25
C ALA A 89 -4.73 2.18 -10.74
N LEU A 90 -4.62 2.35 -9.44
CA LEU A 90 -3.35 2.59 -8.77
C LEU A 90 -2.75 1.27 -8.27
N THR A 91 -1.44 1.21 -8.17
CA THR A 91 -0.74 0.13 -7.47
C THR A 91 0.40 0.70 -6.63
N ARG A 92 0.97 -0.15 -5.77
CA ARG A 92 2.03 0.24 -4.86
C ARG A 92 2.98 -0.91 -4.63
N THR A 93 4.21 -0.72 -5.09
CA THR A 93 5.30 -1.68 -4.91
C THR A 93 5.85 -1.63 -3.47
N HIS A 94 6.25 -2.77 -2.94
CA HIS A 94 6.95 -2.97 -1.66
C HIS A 94 6.20 -2.52 -0.39
N ARG A 95 4.88 -2.31 -0.44
CA ARG A 95 4.09 -2.02 0.76
C ARG A 95 2.70 -2.62 0.70
N GLY A 96 2.12 -2.88 1.87
CA GLY A 96 0.73 -3.32 1.99
C GLY A 96 -0.26 -2.22 1.61
N VAL A 97 -1.43 -2.63 1.17
CA VAL A 97 -2.57 -1.76 0.85
C VAL A 97 -3.75 -2.15 1.74
N TRP A 98 -4.19 -1.23 2.58
CA TRP A 98 -5.30 -1.44 3.49
C TRP A 98 -6.65 -1.17 2.80
N PRO A 99 -7.76 -1.75 3.28
CA PRO A 99 -9.08 -1.45 2.75
C PRO A 99 -9.42 0.05 2.75
N SER A 100 -9.00 0.80 3.77
CA SER A 100 -9.19 2.25 3.85
C SER A 100 -8.35 3.03 2.84
N ASP A 101 -7.19 2.50 2.41
CA ASP A 101 -6.39 3.10 1.34
C ASP A 101 -7.10 2.95 -0.01
N ARG A 102 -7.69 1.78 -0.27
CA ARG A 102 -8.52 1.53 -1.45
C ARG A 102 -9.77 2.43 -1.48
N ALA A 103 -10.46 2.54 -0.34
CA ALA A 103 -11.62 3.42 -0.22
C ALA A 103 -11.25 4.88 -0.53
N TRP A 104 -10.13 5.35 0.01
CA TRP A 104 -9.65 6.71 -0.23
C TRP A 104 -9.26 6.96 -1.70
N ALA A 105 -8.59 6.03 -2.37
CA ALA A 105 -8.32 6.16 -3.80
C ALA A 105 -9.61 6.31 -4.61
N LYS A 106 -10.66 5.55 -4.26
CA LYS A 106 -12.00 5.67 -4.88
C LYS A 106 -12.67 7.01 -4.57
N GLU A 107 -12.54 7.54 -3.36
CA GLU A 107 -13.00 8.89 -2.98
C GLU A 107 -12.31 9.98 -3.82
N LEU A 108 -11.02 9.80 -4.14
CA LEU A 108 -10.28 10.67 -5.05
C LEU A 108 -10.66 10.47 -6.53
N GLY A 109 -11.54 9.52 -6.82
CA GLY A 109 -12.09 9.25 -8.16
C GLY A 109 -11.32 8.22 -8.97
N PHE A 110 -10.27 7.58 -8.44
CA PHE A 110 -9.58 6.47 -9.10
C PHE A 110 -10.44 5.20 -9.11
N ALA A 111 -10.21 4.33 -10.09
CA ALA A 111 -10.98 3.10 -10.25
C ALA A 111 -10.79 2.15 -9.06
N ASP A 112 -9.54 1.90 -8.70
CA ASP A 112 -9.17 1.08 -7.53
C ASP A 112 -7.71 1.34 -7.13
N PHE A 113 -7.29 0.70 -6.03
CA PHE A 113 -5.92 0.69 -5.56
C PHE A 113 -5.51 -0.74 -5.20
N PHE A 114 -4.68 -1.33 -6.02
CA PHE A 114 -4.18 -2.69 -5.83
C PHE A 114 -2.83 -2.68 -5.10
N ALA A 115 -2.53 -3.78 -4.42
CA ALA A 115 -1.17 -4.06 -4.00
C ALA A 115 -0.29 -4.34 -5.23
N GLU A 116 0.98 -4.65 -5.02
CA GLU A 116 1.91 -5.02 -6.09
C GLU A 116 1.33 -6.11 -7.01
N LEU A 117 1.41 -5.87 -8.31
CA LEU A 117 0.87 -6.74 -9.36
C LEU A 117 1.99 -7.59 -9.96
N ASP A 118 2.29 -8.73 -9.35
CA ASP A 118 3.22 -9.73 -9.85
C ASP A 118 2.51 -10.90 -10.54
N ALA A 119 3.26 -11.79 -11.20
CA ALA A 119 2.69 -12.96 -11.88
C ALA A 119 1.85 -13.82 -10.94
N GLY A 120 2.25 -13.95 -9.68
CA GLY A 120 1.52 -14.73 -8.69
C GLY A 120 0.17 -14.11 -8.31
N SER A 121 0.09 -12.78 -8.20
CA SER A 121 -1.16 -12.08 -7.94
C SER A 121 -2.12 -12.12 -9.14
N LEU A 122 -1.57 -12.09 -10.35
CA LEU A 122 -2.35 -12.20 -11.59
C LEU A 122 -2.88 -13.62 -11.83
N LEU A 123 -2.20 -14.65 -11.30
CA LEU A 123 -2.62 -16.06 -11.36
C LEU A 123 -3.48 -16.49 -10.16
N ALA A 124 -3.82 -15.60 -9.24
CA ALA A 124 -4.74 -15.93 -8.15
C ALA A 124 -6.17 -16.12 -8.68
N GLU A 125 -6.93 -17.04 -8.06
CA GLU A 125 -8.31 -17.36 -8.49
C GLU A 125 -9.26 -16.16 -8.49
N SER A 126 -8.97 -15.12 -7.71
CA SER A 126 -9.73 -13.87 -7.64
C SER A 126 -8.84 -12.67 -7.93
N SER A 127 -8.20 -12.64 -9.11
CA SER A 127 -7.40 -11.49 -9.51
C SER A 127 -8.29 -10.29 -9.82
N SER A 128 -8.57 -9.48 -8.79
CA SER A 128 -9.46 -8.30 -8.90
C SER A 128 -9.00 -7.29 -9.95
N VAL A 129 -7.70 -7.25 -10.27
CA VAL A 129 -7.20 -6.39 -11.35
C VAL A 129 -7.59 -6.92 -12.73
N LEU A 130 -7.51 -8.24 -12.96
CA LEU A 130 -7.92 -8.82 -14.25
C LEU A 130 -9.44 -8.75 -14.45
N GLU A 131 -10.23 -8.92 -13.38
CA GLU A 131 -11.66 -8.69 -13.40
C GLU A 131 -11.99 -7.23 -13.77
N TRP A 132 -11.28 -6.27 -13.16
CA TRP A 132 -11.43 -4.85 -13.46
C TRP A 132 -11.05 -4.54 -14.92
N VAL A 133 -9.93 -5.12 -15.42
CA VAL A 133 -9.51 -4.97 -16.82
C VAL A 133 -10.58 -5.52 -17.77
N ALA A 134 -11.07 -6.73 -17.52
CA ALA A 134 -12.09 -7.36 -18.37
C ALA A 134 -13.38 -6.54 -18.41
N LEU A 135 -13.86 -6.08 -17.24
CA LEU A 135 -15.03 -5.22 -17.12
C LEU A 135 -14.81 -3.89 -17.87
N ARG A 136 -13.66 -3.25 -17.69
CA ARG A 136 -13.37 -1.94 -18.29
C ARG A 136 -13.22 -2.00 -19.81
N ALA A 137 -12.56 -3.04 -20.30
CA ALA A 137 -12.35 -3.27 -21.73
C ALA A 137 -13.58 -3.88 -22.43
N GLU A 138 -14.65 -4.19 -21.68
CA GLU A 138 -15.86 -4.89 -22.16
C GLU A 138 -15.55 -6.22 -22.85
N ILE A 139 -14.63 -7.00 -22.27
CA ILE A 139 -14.21 -8.30 -22.78
C ILE A 139 -14.57 -9.41 -21.79
N ALA A 140 -14.64 -10.64 -22.28
CA ALA A 140 -14.83 -11.78 -21.41
C ALA A 140 -13.60 -11.98 -20.50
N PRO A 141 -13.79 -12.30 -19.20
CA PRO A 141 -12.69 -12.67 -18.33
C PRO A 141 -12.01 -13.94 -18.85
N ILE A 142 -10.70 -14.03 -18.65
CA ILE A 142 -9.93 -15.22 -19.01
C ILE A 142 -9.93 -16.21 -17.83
N GLU A 143 -10.04 -17.50 -18.14
CA GLU A 143 -9.87 -18.53 -17.14
C GLU A 143 -8.41 -18.61 -16.65
N ILE A 144 -8.22 -18.77 -15.35
CA ILE A 144 -6.90 -18.80 -14.69
C ILE A 144 -6.00 -19.87 -15.31
N GLU A 145 -6.54 -21.05 -15.65
CA GLU A 145 -5.73 -22.10 -16.27
C GLU A 145 -5.24 -21.71 -17.68
N SER A 146 -6.01 -20.96 -18.44
CA SER A 146 -5.59 -20.42 -19.74
C SER A 146 -4.51 -19.36 -19.57
N MET A 147 -4.64 -18.48 -18.57
CA MET A 147 -3.62 -17.51 -18.19
C MET A 147 -2.32 -18.21 -17.77
N ARG A 148 -2.41 -19.24 -16.95
CA ARG A 148 -1.25 -20.04 -16.51
C ARG A 148 -0.50 -20.62 -17.68
N LYS A 149 -1.19 -21.28 -18.62
CA LYS A 149 -0.57 -21.83 -19.84
C LYS A 149 0.10 -20.76 -20.69
N HIS A 150 -0.52 -19.57 -20.77
CA HIS A 150 0.07 -18.44 -21.49
C HIS A 150 1.39 -17.97 -20.82
N PHE A 151 1.39 -17.82 -19.49
CA PHE A 151 2.58 -17.46 -18.73
C PHE A 151 3.68 -18.52 -18.84
N ASP A 152 3.34 -19.82 -18.79
CA ASP A 152 4.29 -20.91 -18.98
C ASP A 152 4.94 -20.84 -20.36
N THR A 153 4.18 -20.56 -21.42
CA THR A 153 4.68 -20.38 -22.79
C THR A 153 5.69 -19.22 -22.87
N LEU A 154 5.49 -18.16 -22.12
CA LEU A 154 6.37 -16.99 -22.05
C LEU A 154 7.46 -17.11 -20.98
N HIS A 155 7.55 -18.24 -20.28
CA HIS A 155 8.47 -18.50 -19.16
C HIS A 155 8.33 -17.50 -17.99
N ILE A 156 7.16 -16.90 -17.84
CA ILE A 156 6.83 -16.01 -16.73
C ILE A 156 6.43 -16.84 -15.52
N LYS A 157 7.18 -16.71 -14.44
CA LYS A 157 6.93 -17.44 -13.19
C LYS A 157 6.57 -16.50 -12.06
N PRO A 158 5.69 -16.94 -11.13
CA PRO A 158 5.48 -16.21 -9.89
C PRO A 158 6.81 -16.05 -9.15
N ASP A 159 7.09 -14.84 -8.70
CA ASP A 159 8.20 -14.63 -7.77
C ASP A 159 7.87 -15.35 -6.45
N THR A 160 8.81 -16.16 -5.98
CA THR A 160 8.70 -16.93 -4.74
C THR A 160 9.73 -16.51 -3.71
N ALA A 161 10.54 -15.50 -4.00
CA ALA A 161 11.62 -15.00 -3.15
C ALA A 161 11.27 -13.65 -2.48
N SER A 162 10.40 -12.84 -3.09
CA SER A 162 9.90 -11.62 -2.47
C SER A 162 9.02 -11.91 -1.25
N GLU A 163 8.82 -10.92 -0.41
CA GLU A 163 7.97 -10.98 0.78
C GLU A 163 6.57 -11.51 0.44
N ARG A 164 5.97 -11.02 -0.65
CA ARG A 164 4.66 -11.47 -1.13
C ARG A 164 4.71 -12.90 -1.69
N GLY A 165 5.80 -13.22 -2.38
CA GLY A 165 6.02 -14.55 -2.97
C GLY A 165 6.15 -15.64 -1.92
N ILE A 166 6.95 -15.43 -0.86
CA ILE A 166 7.10 -16.41 0.23
C ILE A 166 5.79 -16.61 1.00
N ILE A 167 5.03 -15.54 1.26
CA ILE A 167 3.71 -15.63 1.92
C ILE A 167 2.75 -16.46 1.04
N ARG A 168 2.61 -16.10 -0.22
CA ARG A 168 1.70 -16.79 -1.16
C ARG A 168 2.06 -18.26 -1.33
N LYS A 169 3.34 -18.58 -1.45
CA LYS A 169 3.83 -19.96 -1.57
C LYS A 169 3.49 -20.82 -0.35
N ALA A 170 3.58 -20.23 0.85
CA ALA A 170 3.32 -20.96 2.09
C ALA A 170 1.84 -21.05 2.46
N THR A 171 1.03 -20.05 2.10
CA THR A 171 -0.33 -19.88 2.64
C THR A 171 -1.42 -19.92 1.57
N ALA A 172 -1.09 -19.79 0.29
CA ALA A 172 -1.99 -19.55 -0.84
C ALA A 172 -2.80 -18.23 -0.74
N LEU A 173 -2.44 -17.33 0.20
CA LEU A 173 -3.11 -16.05 0.43
C LEU A 173 -2.25 -14.88 -0.07
N SER A 174 -2.88 -13.73 -0.33
CA SER A 174 -2.17 -12.47 -0.41
C SER A 174 -1.62 -12.05 0.96
N ALA A 175 -0.61 -11.18 1.00
CA ALA A 175 -0.04 -10.70 2.25
C ALA A 175 -1.09 -10.00 3.14
N GLU A 176 -1.99 -9.22 2.55
CA GLU A 176 -3.09 -8.56 3.23
C GLU A 176 -4.10 -9.56 3.82
N ALA A 177 -4.49 -10.57 3.05
CA ALA A 177 -5.40 -11.63 3.51
C ALA A 177 -4.76 -12.49 4.61
N PHE A 178 -3.48 -12.80 4.48
CA PHE A 178 -2.73 -13.52 5.52
C PHE A 178 -2.63 -12.69 6.81
N CYS A 179 -2.31 -11.40 6.71
CA CYS A 179 -2.26 -10.51 7.86
C CYS A 179 -3.63 -10.36 8.56
N ALA A 180 -4.71 -10.25 7.79
CA ALA A 180 -6.08 -10.22 8.34
C ALA A 180 -6.41 -11.51 9.08
N SER A 181 -6.08 -12.67 8.49
CA SER A 181 -6.28 -13.98 9.13
C SER A 181 -5.46 -14.13 10.42
N LEU A 182 -4.21 -13.64 10.42
CA LEU A 182 -3.38 -13.59 11.64
C LEU A 182 -4.05 -12.77 12.74
N ALA A 183 -4.51 -11.57 12.42
CA ALA A 183 -5.16 -10.66 13.38
C ALA A 183 -6.48 -11.23 13.96
N GLU A 184 -7.20 -12.04 13.19
CA GLU A 184 -8.45 -12.68 13.61
C GLU A 184 -8.22 -13.85 14.58
N HIS A 185 -7.12 -14.58 14.42
CA HIS A 185 -6.95 -15.86 15.10
C HIS A 185 -5.92 -15.85 16.24
N VAL A 186 -4.97 -14.90 16.22
CA VAL A 186 -3.97 -14.78 17.27
C VAL A 186 -4.55 -14.05 18.47
N ASN A 187 -4.23 -14.52 19.68
CA ASN A 187 -4.71 -13.93 20.95
C ASN A 187 -4.22 -12.49 21.11
N THR A 188 -5.04 -11.55 20.68
CA THR A 188 -4.82 -10.11 20.79
C THR A 188 -5.44 -9.59 22.08
N GLN A 189 -4.65 -8.90 22.93
CA GLN A 189 -5.11 -8.31 24.19
C GLN A 189 -4.25 -7.12 24.59
N ASP A 190 -4.74 -6.32 25.54
CA ASP A 190 -3.93 -5.27 26.17
C ASP A 190 -2.89 -5.90 27.08
N ARG A 191 -1.63 -5.46 26.96
CA ARG A 191 -0.50 -5.92 27.75
C ARG A 191 0.23 -4.75 28.39
N THR A 192 0.95 -5.04 29.47
CA THR A 192 1.79 -4.03 30.16
C THR A 192 3.21 -4.58 30.30
N HIS A 193 4.20 -3.78 29.97
CA HIS A 193 5.60 -4.06 30.20
C HIS A 193 6.32 -2.81 30.71
N ASN A 194 7.08 -2.93 31.80
CA ASN A 194 7.80 -1.81 32.44
C ASN A 194 6.89 -0.56 32.63
N LEU A 195 5.68 -0.77 33.18
CA LEU A 195 4.67 0.26 33.44
C LEU A 195 4.09 0.93 32.18
N THR A 196 4.48 0.53 30.99
CA THR A 196 3.92 1.00 29.72
C THR A 196 2.84 0.04 29.25
N ALA A 197 1.65 0.57 28.96
CA ALA A 197 0.54 -0.19 28.41
C ALA A 197 0.64 -0.26 26.88
N TYR A 198 0.47 -1.46 26.34
CA TYR A 198 0.46 -1.74 24.90
C TYR A 198 -0.90 -2.35 24.55
N PRO A 199 -1.85 -1.55 24.07
CA PRO A 199 -3.18 -2.03 23.74
C PRO A 199 -3.17 -2.92 22.50
N SER A 200 -4.10 -3.88 22.45
CA SER A 200 -4.41 -4.70 21.27
C SER A 200 -3.18 -5.35 20.61
N CYS A 201 -2.28 -5.92 21.42
CA CYS A 201 -1.08 -6.59 20.91
C CYS A 201 -1.11 -8.11 21.16
N PHE A 202 -0.30 -8.84 20.41
CA PHE A 202 -0.10 -10.28 20.54
C PHE A 202 1.39 -10.60 20.74
N LEU A 203 1.69 -11.81 21.22
CA LEU A 203 3.06 -12.29 21.36
C LEU A 203 3.58 -12.84 20.03
N GLY A 204 4.83 -12.57 19.71
CA GLY A 204 5.49 -13.17 18.53
C GLY A 204 5.48 -14.69 18.58
N SER A 205 5.73 -15.28 19.78
CA SER A 205 5.64 -16.73 19.99
C SER A 205 4.24 -17.30 19.69
N ASP A 206 3.16 -16.63 20.14
CA ASP A 206 1.79 -17.08 19.87
C ASP A 206 1.48 -17.04 18.37
N ALA A 207 1.95 -15.99 17.68
CA ALA A 207 1.80 -15.85 16.23
C ALA A 207 2.58 -16.94 15.48
N VAL A 208 3.83 -17.21 15.88
CA VAL A 208 4.65 -18.26 15.26
C VAL A 208 4.02 -19.64 15.46
N ASP A 209 3.52 -19.95 16.65
CA ASP A 209 2.83 -21.21 16.94
C ASP A 209 1.57 -21.36 16.07
N TRP A 210 0.73 -20.32 15.97
CA TRP A 210 -0.46 -20.33 15.15
C TRP A 210 -0.14 -20.51 13.66
N ILE A 211 0.83 -19.74 13.12
CA ILE A 211 1.24 -19.82 11.71
C ILE A 211 1.76 -21.22 11.40
N SER A 212 2.67 -21.75 12.25
CA SER A 212 3.27 -23.07 12.08
C SER A 212 2.22 -24.18 12.06
N GLN A 213 1.24 -24.15 12.96
CA GLN A 213 0.16 -25.13 13.05
C GLN A 213 -0.80 -24.98 11.88
N LYS A 214 -1.23 -23.76 11.56
CA LYS A 214 -2.25 -23.48 10.53
C LYS A 214 -1.81 -23.94 9.14
N TYR A 215 -0.54 -23.69 8.81
CA TYR A 215 0.01 -23.95 7.48
C TYR A 215 0.93 -25.16 7.42
N ALA A 216 1.07 -25.91 8.51
CA ALA A 216 1.92 -27.11 8.61
C ALA A 216 3.38 -26.84 8.17
N ILE A 217 3.96 -25.71 8.61
CA ILE A 217 5.33 -25.29 8.32
C ILE A 217 6.18 -25.24 9.58
N THR A 218 7.50 -25.20 9.44
CA THR A 218 8.43 -25.06 10.57
C THR A 218 8.29 -23.67 11.23
N LYS A 219 8.69 -23.56 12.49
CA LYS A 219 8.71 -22.27 13.20
C LYS A 219 9.62 -21.25 12.52
N ASP A 220 10.76 -21.66 11.96
CA ASP A 220 11.66 -20.77 11.21
C ASP A 220 10.98 -20.20 9.96
N HIS A 221 10.20 -21.00 9.24
CA HIS A 221 9.40 -20.53 8.14
C HIS A 221 8.28 -19.59 8.62
N ALA A 222 7.63 -19.89 9.74
CA ALA A 222 6.63 -19.01 10.33
C ALA A 222 7.22 -17.63 10.72
N VAL A 223 8.42 -17.62 11.29
CA VAL A 223 9.17 -16.38 11.56
C VAL A 223 9.41 -15.61 10.25
N SER A 224 9.89 -16.29 9.20
CA SER A 224 10.12 -15.65 7.90
C SER A 224 8.85 -14.98 7.32
N LEU A 225 7.66 -15.60 7.51
CA LEU A 225 6.40 -14.99 7.07
C LEU A 225 6.04 -13.75 7.90
N GLY A 226 6.31 -13.76 9.21
CA GLY A 226 6.10 -12.59 10.07
C GLY A 226 7.04 -11.43 9.74
N VAL A 227 8.33 -11.73 9.43
CA VAL A 227 9.29 -10.74 8.94
C VAL A 227 8.80 -10.14 7.62
N ALA A 228 8.34 -10.97 6.69
CA ALA A 228 7.79 -10.48 5.42
C ALA A 228 6.57 -9.55 5.61
N LEU A 229 5.67 -9.85 6.55
CA LEU A 229 4.59 -8.91 6.90
C LEU A 229 5.11 -7.60 7.47
N GLN A 230 6.19 -7.65 8.27
CA GLN A 230 6.81 -6.46 8.86
C GLN A 230 7.48 -5.59 7.78
N ASP A 231 8.19 -6.18 6.82
CA ASP A 231 8.84 -5.48 5.71
C ASP A 231 7.80 -4.80 4.79
N LEU A 232 6.65 -5.44 4.60
CA LEU A 232 5.50 -4.85 3.90
C LEU A 232 4.76 -3.78 4.71
N GLY A 233 5.13 -3.56 5.98
CA GLY A 233 4.47 -2.61 6.88
C GLY A 233 3.06 -3.02 7.30
N LEU A 234 2.73 -4.31 7.20
CA LEU A 234 1.44 -4.88 7.62
C LEU A 234 1.46 -5.32 9.09
N LEU A 235 2.64 -5.58 9.64
CA LEU A 235 2.91 -5.94 11.02
C LEU A 235 4.03 -5.06 11.59
N HIS A 236 4.02 -4.75 12.87
CA HIS A 236 5.08 -3.99 13.53
C HIS A 236 5.25 -4.41 14.98
N HIS A 237 6.49 -4.29 15.49
CA HIS A 237 6.79 -4.36 16.91
C HIS A 237 6.27 -3.11 17.61
N VAL A 238 5.68 -3.23 18.78
CA VAL A 238 5.02 -2.11 19.49
C VAL A 238 5.94 -0.93 19.82
N ALA A 239 7.25 -1.16 19.95
CA ALA A 239 8.26 -0.12 20.17
C ALA A 239 9.14 0.14 18.93
N HIS A 240 8.88 -0.52 17.80
CA HIS A 240 9.70 -0.46 16.57
C HIS A 240 11.19 -0.83 16.75
N GLU A 241 11.49 -1.63 17.77
CA GLU A 241 12.87 -1.98 18.14
C GLU A 241 13.28 -3.40 17.72
N GLN A 242 12.30 -4.27 17.46
CA GLN A 242 12.55 -5.68 17.19
C GLN A 242 12.04 -6.12 15.84
N VAL A 243 12.81 -6.95 15.16
CA VAL A 243 12.36 -7.75 14.03
C VAL A 243 11.44 -8.86 14.55
N PHE A 244 10.47 -9.30 13.74
CA PHE A 244 9.55 -10.36 14.12
C PHE A 244 10.31 -11.64 14.49
N ALA A 245 9.97 -12.24 15.62
CA ALA A 245 10.68 -13.39 16.19
C ALA A 245 9.74 -14.32 16.99
N ASP A 246 10.13 -15.60 17.12
CA ASP A 246 9.55 -16.56 18.06
C ASP A 246 10.01 -16.22 19.48
N ALA A 247 9.43 -15.16 20.04
CA ALA A 247 9.81 -14.62 21.35
C ALA A 247 8.59 -13.91 21.98
N PRO A 248 8.64 -13.64 23.33
CA PRO A 248 7.56 -12.94 24.02
C PRO A 248 7.58 -11.42 23.77
N PHE A 249 7.93 -11.01 22.56
CA PHE A 249 7.83 -9.62 22.12
C PHE A 249 6.42 -9.29 21.66
N PHE A 250 6.03 -8.03 21.78
CA PHE A 250 4.68 -7.57 21.46
C PHE A 250 4.62 -7.00 20.04
N TYR A 251 3.70 -7.53 19.25
CA TYR A 251 3.46 -7.09 17.88
C TYR A 251 2.00 -6.69 17.67
N ARG A 252 1.77 -5.90 16.65
CA ARG A 252 0.44 -5.43 16.23
C ARG A 252 0.32 -5.46 14.71
N THR A 253 -0.92 -5.58 14.24
CA THR A 253 -1.29 -5.32 12.85
C THR A 253 -2.30 -4.19 12.83
N GLY A 254 -2.46 -3.50 11.70
CA GLY A 254 -3.50 -2.47 11.57
C GLY A 254 -4.92 -3.01 11.72
N TRP A 255 -5.13 -4.32 11.54
CA TRP A 255 -6.41 -4.99 11.84
C TRP A 255 -6.61 -5.16 13.34
N SER A 256 -5.58 -5.58 14.07
CA SER A 256 -5.70 -5.80 15.52
C SER A 256 -5.87 -4.49 16.29
N ASP A 257 -5.20 -3.41 15.87
CA ASP A 257 -5.24 -2.10 16.53
C ASP A 257 -6.27 -1.14 15.96
N GLY A 258 -6.84 -1.45 14.82
CA GLY A 258 -7.86 -0.62 14.17
C GLY A 258 -7.34 0.65 13.50
N THR A 259 -6.02 0.90 13.47
CA THR A 259 -5.42 2.10 12.86
C THR A 259 -5.70 2.19 11.35
N GLN A 260 -6.00 1.08 10.70
CA GLN A 260 -6.38 1.02 9.29
C GLN A 260 -7.80 1.55 9.01
N ARG A 261 -8.64 1.78 10.03
CA ARG A 261 -10.05 2.21 9.83
C ARG A 261 -10.18 3.61 9.27
N MET A 262 -9.25 4.51 9.58
CA MET A 262 -9.21 5.85 8.99
C MET A 262 -8.37 5.84 7.71
N SER A 263 -8.87 6.48 6.65
CA SER A 263 -8.08 6.68 5.44
C SER A 263 -6.94 7.69 5.68
N PRO A 264 -5.83 7.61 4.93
CA PRO A 264 -4.78 8.63 5.00
C PRO A 264 -5.31 10.05 4.73
N GLY A 265 -6.26 10.19 3.82
CA GLY A 265 -6.93 11.48 3.54
C GLY A 265 -7.70 12.03 4.74
N SER A 266 -8.41 11.16 5.47
CA SER A 266 -9.13 11.56 6.69
C SER A 266 -8.16 12.00 7.79
N ILE A 267 -7.06 11.26 7.98
CA ILE A 267 -6.01 11.63 8.94
C ILE A 267 -5.39 12.97 8.54
N LEU A 268 -5.01 13.14 7.28
CA LEU A 268 -4.42 14.39 6.77
C LEU A 268 -5.37 15.58 6.99
N SER A 269 -6.64 15.45 6.59
CA SER A 269 -7.65 16.51 6.76
C SER A 269 -7.81 16.90 8.23
N LEU A 270 -7.72 15.92 9.14
CA LEU A 270 -7.83 16.16 10.57
C LEU A 270 -6.64 16.96 11.09
N ILE A 271 -5.40 16.56 10.79
CA ILE A 271 -4.18 17.19 11.32
C ILE A 271 -3.84 18.53 10.66
N THR A 272 -4.32 18.79 9.43
CA THR A 272 -4.14 20.08 8.73
C THR A 272 -5.32 21.05 8.95
N SER A 273 -6.32 20.68 9.73
CA SER A 273 -7.46 21.54 10.05
C SER A 273 -7.02 22.82 10.79
N LYS A 274 -7.90 23.83 10.88
CA LYS A 274 -7.63 25.10 11.60
C LYS A 274 -7.20 24.91 13.07
N SER A 275 -7.67 23.85 13.71
CA SER A 275 -7.29 23.44 15.06
C SER A 275 -6.32 22.25 15.04
N GLY A 276 -5.67 22.00 13.94
CA GLY A 276 -4.75 20.87 13.74
C GLY A 276 -3.39 21.08 14.40
N VAL A 277 -2.41 20.33 13.88
CA VAL A 277 -1.04 20.38 14.39
C VAL A 277 -0.40 21.74 14.06
N LEU A 278 0.29 22.33 15.03
CA LEU A 278 0.97 23.62 14.85
C LEU A 278 2.15 23.50 13.88
N VAL A 279 2.03 24.14 12.74
CA VAL A 279 3.08 24.28 11.71
C VAL A 279 3.67 25.68 11.80
N GLN A 280 5.01 25.77 11.92
CA GLN A 280 5.75 27.02 11.96
C GLN A 280 7.20 26.82 11.58
N ASP A 281 7.91 27.92 11.31
CA ASP A 281 9.35 27.88 11.09
C ASP A 281 10.08 27.57 12.42
N ARG A 282 11.10 26.73 12.34
CA ARG A 282 11.89 26.30 13.52
C ARG A 282 13.37 26.37 13.22
N SER A 283 14.17 26.60 14.26
CA SER A 283 15.64 26.60 14.15
C SER A 283 16.20 25.54 15.08
N TYR A 284 17.19 24.77 14.58
CA TYR A 284 17.91 23.79 15.36
C TYR A 284 19.37 23.73 14.91
N HIS A 285 20.31 23.83 15.85
CA HIS A 285 21.77 23.87 15.57
C HIS A 285 22.17 24.86 14.46
N GLY A 286 21.54 26.06 14.42
CA GLY A 286 21.83 27.07 13.43
C GLY A 286 21.22 26.87 12.03
N THR A 287 20.50 25.77 11.84
CA THR A 287 19.74 25.49 10.60
C THR A 287 18.28 25.85 10.77
N ASN A 288 17.72 26.56 9.80
CA ASN A 288 16.30 26.93 9.79
C ASN A 288 15.48 25.92 8.95
N TYR A 289 14.39 25.45 9.52
CA TYR A 289 13.44 24.53 8.91
C TYR A 289 12.08 25.22 8.77
N ALA A 290 11.73 25.59 7.54
CA ALA A 290 10.48 26.29 7.26
C ALA A 290 9.28 25.35 7.35
N ALA A 291 8.13 25.87 7.80
CA ALA A 291 6.81 25.26 7.78
C ALA A 291 6.80 23.81 8.30
N CYS A 292 7.40 23.57 9.46
CA CYS A 292 7.48 22.23 10.04
C CYS A 292 6.70 22.09 11.36
N PHE A 293 6.36 20.86 11.69
CA PHE A 293 5.78 20.47 12.98
C PHE A 293 6.70 19.49 13.73
N VAL A 294 6.46 19.30 15.02
CA VAL A 294 7.23 18.36 15.87
C VAL A 294 6.49 17.03 15.97
N GLY A 295 7.18 15.92 15.76
CA GLY A 295 6.59 14.58 15.80
C GLY A 295 5.85 14.31 17.12
N ALA A 296 6.52 14.54 18.28
CA ALA A 296 5.88 14.37 19.58
C ALA A 296 4.59 15.21 19.74
N TYR A 297 4.57 16.44 19.24
CA TYR A 297 3.39 17.29 19.34
C TYR A 297 2.26 16.83 18.41
N ALA A 298 2.60 16.28 17.25
CA ALA A 298 1.61 15.68 16.35
C ALA A 298 1.00 14.41 16.96
N VAL A 299 1.83 13.59 17.60
CA VAL A 299 1.38 12.40 18.35
C VAL A 299 0.48 12.81 19.52
N ASP A 300 0.88 13.79 20.36
CA ASP A 300 0.07 14.33 21.47
C ASP A 300 -1.28 14.83 20.98
N TRP A 301 -1.27 15.57 19.88
CA TRP A 301 -2.48 16.17 19.32
C TRP A 301 -3.46 15.08 18.84
N LEU A 302 -2.99 14.09 18.06
CA LEU A 302 -3.83 12.97 17.59
C LEU A 302 -4.33 12.13 18.77
N HIS A 303 -3.45 11.75 19.69
CA HIS A 303 -3.80 11.04 20.91
C HIS A 303 -4.97 11.69 21.64
N SER A 304 -4.86 13.01 21.88
CA SER A 304 -5.90 13.77 22.59
C SER A 304 -7.16 13.98 21.77
N LYS A 305 -7.01 14.19 20.44
CA LYS A 305 -8.13 14.59 19.56
C LYS A 305 -9.09 13.44 19.28
N ILE A 306 -8.57 12.23 19.05
CA ILE A 306 -9.39 11.08 18.69
C ILE A 306 -9.35 9.95 19.74
N GLN A 307 -8.78 10.22 20.91
CA GLN A 307 -8.79 9.32 22.08
C GLN A 307 -8.15 7.93 21.78
N ILE A 308 -7.03 7.92 21.07
CA ILE A 308 -6.24 6.73 20.77
C ILE A 308 -4.94 6.72 21.59
N SER A 309 -4.24 5.59 21.60
CA SER A 309 -2.91 5.54 22.24
C SER A 309 -1.89 6.40 21.48
N ARG A 310 -0.80 6.82 22.15
CA ARG A 310 0.32 7.52 21.50
C ARG A 310 0.93 6.68 20.38
N LEU A 311 1.02 5.37 20.60
CA LEU A 311 1.50 4.42 19.60
C LEU A 311 0.61 4.40 18.35
N ASP A 312 -0.72 4.37 18.52
CA ASP A 312 -1.66 4.43 17.41
C ASP A 312 -1.56 5.75 16.63
N ALA A 313 -1.37 6.85 17.35
CA ALA A 313 -1.15 8.16 16.74
C ALA A 313 0.14 8.18 15.89
N GLU A 314 1.23 7.61 16.39
CA GLU A 314 2.48 7.47 15.64
C GLU A 314 2.29 6.58 14.40
N ILE A 315 1.59 5.46 14.51
CA ILE A 315 1.28 4.56 13.39
C ILE A 315 0.46 5.29 12.32
N MET A 316 -0.55 6.06 12.72
CA MET A 316 -1.36 6.85 11.77
C MET A 316 -0.53 7.92 11.05
N LEU A 317 0.38 8.59 11.74
CA LEU A 317 1.31 9.54 11.10
C LEU A 317 2.27 8.81 10.14
N ASN A 318 2.73 7.61 10.49
CA ASN A 318 3.56 6.79 9.62
C ASN A 318 2.82 6.29 8.38
N ARG A 319 1.50 6.14 8.41
CA ARG A 319 0.72 5.92 7.19
C ARG A 319 0.78 7.13 6.25
N LEU A 320 0.68 8.35 6.78
CA LEU A 320 0.85 9.56 5.96
C LEU A 320 2.26 9.66 5.37
N TYR A 321 3.30 9.37 6.18
CA TYR A 321 4.67 9.28 5.70
C TYR A 321 4.82 8.26 4.57
N GLY A 322 4.20 7.10 4.73
CA GLY A 322 4.22 6.06 3.71
C GLY A 322 3.51 6.44 2.40
N PHE A 323 2.61 7.40 2.40
CA PHE A 323 1.96 7.97 1.20
C PHE A 323 2.65 9.26 0.71
N ASP A 324 3.82 9.57 1.22
CA ASP A 324 4.56 10.81 0.90
C ASP A 324 3.71 12.09 1.15
N LEU A 325 2.81 12.07 2.13
CA LEU A 325 1.99 13.22 2.55
C LEU A 325 2.67 14.06 3.63
N ILE A 326 3.63 13.47 4.33
CA ILE A 326 4.55 14.11 5.26
C ILE A 326 5.96 13.55 5.05
N GLU A 327 6.96 14.35 5.34
CA GLU A 327 8.37 13.96 5.26
C GLU A 327 9.15 14.46 6.48
N HIS A 328 10.23 13.77 6.85
CA HIS A 328 11.22 14.29 7.80
C HIS A 328 12.04 15.38 7.11
N VAL A 329 12.33 16.47 7.80
CA VAL A 329 12.99 17.64 7.19
C VAL A 329 14.39 17.36 6.62
N THR A 330 15.04 16.28 7.08
CA THR A 330 16.35 15.78 6.58
C THR A 330 16.24 14.39 5.93
N HIS A 331 15.03 13.85 5.76
CA HIS A 331 14.75 12.55 5.13
C HIS A 331 15.43 11.33 5.79
N GLU A 332 15.72 11.40 7.10
CA GLU A 332 16.50 10.37 7.81
C GLU A 332 15.66 9.19 8.30
N HIS A 333 14.40 9.42 8.66
CA HIS A 333 13.55 8.38 9.25
C HIS A 333 12.05 8.68 9.13
N PRO A 334 11.19 7.64 9.27
CA PRO A 334 9.74 7.82 9.38
C PRO A 334 9.36 8.60 10.65
N VAL A 335 8.07 8.91 10.82
CA VAL A 335 7.60 9.67 11.98
C VAL A 335 7.89 8.91 13.27
N ARG A 336 8.41 9.63 14.26
CA ARG A 336 8.67 9.15 15.61
C ARG A 336 8.04 10.09 16.64
N ASP A 337 7.58 9.49 17.74
CA ASP A 337 7.16 10.21 18.94
C ASP A 337 8.38 10.82 19.62
N GLY A 338 8.86 11.94 19.08
CA GLY A 338 10.08 12.61 19.53
C GLY A 338 10.19 14.04 19.01
N MET A 339 11.24 14.73 19.42
CA MET A 339 11.50 16.14 19.06
C MET A 339 12.08 16.30 17.65
N TYR A 340 11.61 15.51 16.70
CA TYR A 340 12.01 15.53 15.30
C TYR A 340 11.05 16.42 14.49
N PHE A 341 11.56 17.02 13.42
CA PHE A 341 10.80 17.96 12.59
C PHE A 341 10.32 17.29 11.30
N TYR A 342 9.05 17.48 11.02
CA TYR A 342 8.38 16.97 9.82
C TYR A 342 7.64 18.11 9.12
N ARG A 343 7.40 17.96 7.82
CA ARG A 343 6.58 18.89 7.05
C ARG A 343 5.55 18.15 6.22
N PHE A 344 4.48 18.82 5.88
CA PHE A 344 3.53 18.34 4.90
C PHE A 344 4.11 18.54 3.48
N THR A 345 3.95 17.52 2.64
CA THR A 345 4.28 17.57 1.20
C THR A 345 3.00 17.97 0.48
N GLY A 346 2.89 19.17 0.02
CA GLY A 346 1.67 19.67 -0.61
C GLY A 346 1.90 20.26 -1.96
#